data_28f055d851f5b0d256eab928faae2b92
#
_entry.id   28f055d851f5b0d256eab928faae2b92
#
_cell.length_a   1.000
_cell.length_b   1.000
_cell.length_c   1.000
_cell.angle_alpha   90.00
_cell.angle_beta   90.00
_cell.angle_gamma   90.00
#
_symmetry.space_group_name_H-M   'P 1'
#
loop_
_entity.id
_entity.type
_entity.pdbx_description
1 polymer ?
#
loop_
_entity_poly.entity_id
_entity_poly.type
_entity_poly.pdbx_seq_one_letter_code
_entity_poly.pdbx_strand_id
1 'polypeptide(L)' 'LSQISSNKTIYLHAQEAVVDFYKKLGFEVLGEQFTEADILHSKMVYK' A
#
# COMPACT_ATOMS: atom_id res chain seq x y z
N LEU A 1 4.03 -9.28 15.78
CA LEU A 1 4.08 -9.68 15.38
C LEU A 1 4.71 -10.50 15.01
N SER A 2 4.88 -10.90 14.87
CA SER A 2 5.37 -11.57 14.56
C SER A 2 5.71 -12.15 13.72
N GLN A 3 6.04 -12.35 13.26
CA GLN A 3 6.39 -12.79 12.43
C GLN A 3 6.69 -12.68 11.52
N ILE A 4 7.07 -12.49 11.54
CA ILE A 4 7.10 -12.43 10.52
C ILE A 4 8.05 -12.98 9.66
N SER A 5 7.83 -13.48 8.74
CA SER A 5 8.73 -13.98 7.77
C SER A 5 9.35 -12.86 7.00
N SER A 6 10.63 -12.87 6.89
CA SER A 6 11.33 -11.78 6.23
C SER A 6 11.08 -11.78 4.73
N ASN A 7 10.58 -12.89 4.17
CA ASN A 7 10.35 -12.96 2.74
C ASN A 7 8.95 -12.56 2.34
N LYS A 8 8.12 -12.22 3.28
CA LYS A 8 6.75 -11.88 2.95
C LYS A 8 6.66 -10.48 2.40
N THR A 9 5.77 -10.34 1.44
CA THR A 9 5.46 -9.05 0.87
C THR A 9 4.27 -8.48 1.61
N ILE A 10 4.34 -7.20 1.93
CA ILE A 10 3.28 -6.53 2.66
C ILE A 10 2.43 -5.74 1.68
N TYR A 11 1.13 -5.97 1.73
CA TYR A 11 0.18 -5.25 0.88
C TYR A 11 -0.74 -4.40 1.73
N LEU A 12 -1.13 -3.27 1.19
CA LEU A 12 -2.15 -2.45 1.84
C LEU A 12 -2.88 -1.63 0.79
N HIS A 13 -4.03 -1.11 1.19
CA HIS A 13 -4.79 -0.19 0.36
C HIS A 13 -4.70 1.19 1.01
N ALA A 14 -4.14 2.14 0.29
CA ALA A 14 -3.91 3.47 0.83
C ALA A 14 -4.79 4.47 0.10
N GLN A 15 -5.44 5.35 0.84
CA GLN A 15 -6.16 6.45 0.24
C GLN A 15 -5.19 7.35 -0.51
N GLU A 16 -5.68 7.98 -1.56
CA GLU A 16 -4.82 8.81 -2.39
C GLU A 16 -4.04 9.83 -1.55
N ALA A 17 -4.69 10.38 -0.53
CA ALA A 17 -4.06 11.42 0.27
C ALA A 17 -2.84 10.93 1.04
N VAL A 18 -2.72 9.64 1.27
CA VAL A 18 -1.60 9.12 2.05
C VAL A 18 -0.64 8.29 1.21
N VAL A 19 -0.86 8.22 -0.09
CA VAL A 19 0.03 7.43 -0.96
C VAL A 19 1.46 7.93 -0.88
N ASP A 20 1.65 9.25 -0.92
CA ASP A 20 3.00 9.80 -0.85
C ASP A 20 3.68 9.45 0.45
N PHE A 21 2.92 9.41 1.54
CA PHE A 21 3.47 9.04 2.83
C PHE A 21 4.05 7.63 2.78
N TYR A 22 3.29 6.70 2.21
CA TYR A 22 3.77 5.32 2.13
C TYR A 22 4.91 5.16 1.15
N LYS A 23 4.92 5.96 0.09
CA LYS A 23 6.04 5.91 -0.84
C LYS A 23 7.34 6.27 -0.14
N LYS A 24 7.28 7.22 0.78
CA LYS A 24 8.48 7.59 1.53
C LYS A 24 8.96 6.47 2.43
N LEU A 25 8.07 5.58 2.82
CA LEU A 25 8.42 4.44 3.66
C LEU A 25 8.96 3.26 2.86
N GLY A 26 8.92 3.35 1.53
CA GLY A 26 9.42 2.28 0.71
C GLY A 26 8.36 1.48 0.00
N PHE A 27 7.10 1.87 0.12
CA PHE A 27 6.01 1.21 -0.57
C PHE A 27 5.95 1.67 -2.02
N GLU A 28 5.42 0.81 -2.87
CA GLU A 28 5.22 1.13 -4.28
C GLU A 28 3.77 0.88 -4.63
N VAL A 29 3.26 1.70 -5.56
CA VAL A 29 1.90 1.49 -6.06
C VAL A 29 1.90 0.30 -6.99
N LEU A 30 0.94 -0.59 -6.78
CA LEU A 30 0.81 -1.81 -7.57
C LEU A 30 -0.53 -1.79 -8.29
N GLY A 31 -0.49 -1.79 -9.61
CA GLY A 31 -1.71 -1.83 -10.41
C GLY A 31 -2.39 -0.48 -10.48
N GLU A 32 -3.66 -0.51 -10.81
CA GLU A 32 -4.42 0.70 -11.02
C GLU A 32 -5.15 1.11 -9.77
N GLN A 33 -5.46 2.39 -9.69
CA GLN A 33 -6.24 2.90 -8.58
C GLN A 33 -7.67 2.39 -8.66
N PHE A 34 -8.31 2.32 -7.53
CA PHE A 34 -9.69 1.89 -7.45
C PHE A 34 -10.43 2.73 -6.42
N THR A 35 -11.76 2.75 -6.52
CA THR A 35 -12.57 3.52 -5.60
C THR A 35 -13.16 2.61 -4.56
N GLU A 36 -13.04 3.01 -3.31
CA GLU A 36 -13.61 2.26 -2.20
C GLU A 36 -14.23 3.27 -1.25
N ALA A 37 -15.51 3.08 -0.95
CA ALA A 37 -16.26 4.02 -0.10
C ALA A 37 -16.17 5.44 -0.66
N ASP A 38 -16.28 5.56 -1.99
CA ASP A 38 -16.23 6.83 -2.72
C ASP A 38 -14.90 7.57 -2.56
N ILE A 39 -13.87 6.87 -2.13
CA ILE A 39 -12.53 7.46 -1.98
C ILE A 39 -11.57 6.68 -2.86
N LEU A 40 -10.75 7.40 -3.58
CA LEU A 40 -9.77 6.77 -4.46
C LEU A 40 -8.66 6.13 -3.63
N HIS A 41 -8.39 4.87 -3.92
CA HIS A 41 -7.40 4.09 -3.20
C HIS A 41 -6.37 3.55 -4.17
N SER A 42 -5.18 3.28 -3.66
CA SER A 42 -4.14 2.59 -4.42
C SER A 42 -3.67 1.39 -3.63
N LYS A 43 -3.49 0.27 -4.32
CA LYS A 43 -2.89 -0.89 -3.69
C LYS A 43 -1.40 -0.66 -3.65
N MET A 44 -0.81 -0.81 -2.49
CA MET A 44 0.61 -0.57 -2.32
C MET A 44 1.28 -1.81 -1.78
N VAL A 45 2.53 -1.99 -2.12
CA VAL A 45 3.28 -3.16 -1.75
C VAL A 45 4.65 -2.74 -1.23
N TYR A 46 5.08 -3.43 -0.21
CA TYR A 46 6.42 -3.25 0.36
C TYR A 46 7.11 -4.60 0.34
N LYS A 47 8.27 -4.64 -0.24
CA LYS A 47 9.04 -5.89 -0.32
C LYS A 47 10.18 -5.89 0.66
#